data_4014fe8999afdbba787299b6e42ee92d
#
_entry.id   4014fe8999afdbba787299b6e42ee92d
#
_cell.length_a   1.000
_cell.length_b   1.000
_cell.length_c   1.000
_cell.angle_alpha   90.00
_cell.angle_beta   90.00
_cell.angle_gamma   90.00
#
_symmetry.space_group_name_H-M   'P 1'
#
loop_
_entity.id
_entity.type
_entity.pdbx_description
1 polymer ?
#
loop_
_entity_poly.entity_id
_entity_poly.type
_entity_poly.pdbx_seq_one_letter_code
_entity_poly.pdbx_strand_id
1 'polypeptide(L)'
;MHGFEGLANGLTLYAGLCRAHWDHVHPLSDNGDNELRVGSINWLLTQTRMLCGALPVLQGTDRAFSLTDIDTARQRSQAASAAAPPAEGKPAPLSMDAITRAQRNTPKARLLSLLQGARKLPDALAQLEAAIDERLGAEGPGFATTRDAVGDTVSRLER
;
A
#
# COMPACT_ATOMS: atom_id res chain seq x y z
N MET A 1 7.34 13.14 -3.49
CA MET A 1 6.43 12.04 -3.14
C MET A 1 7.16 11.12 -2.16
N HIS A 2 6.59 10.87 -0.97
CA HIS A 2 7.30 10.19 0.12
C HIS A 2 7.15 8.66 0.10
N GLY A 3 6.42 8.10 -0.86
CA GLY A 3 6.27 6.65 -1.04
C GLY A 3 5.83 5.90 0.23
N PHE A 4 6.41 4.73 0.45
CA PHE A 4 6.09 3.89 1.63
C PHE A 4 6.44 4.56 2.95
N GLU A 5 7.51 5.36 3.00
CA GLU A 5 7.87 6.11 4.20
C GLU A 5 6.80 7.14 4.57
N GLY A 6 6.28 7.87 3.57
CA GLY A 6 5.19 8.82 3.79
C GLY A 6 3.92 8.12 4.29
N LEU A 7 3.61 6.93 3.77
CA LEU A 7 2.48 6.13 4.23
C LEU A 7 2.68 5.69 5.70
N ALA A 8 3.85 5.17 6.06
CA ALA A 8 4.18 4.78 7.43
C ALA A 8 4.11 5.97 8.40
N ASN A 9 4.68 7.12 8.02
CA ASN A 9 4.62 8.34 8.83
C ASN A 9 3.18 8.82 9.03
N GLY A 10 2.33 8.74 7.99
CA GLY A 10 0.91 9.08 8.08
C GLY A 10 0.15 8.18 9.06
N LEU A 11 0.37 6.87 9.02
CA LEU A 11 -0.24 5.93 9.97
C LEU A 11 0.23 6.19 11.41
N THR A 12 1.53 6.43 11.61
CA THR A 12 2.10 6.77 12.94
C THR A 12 1.52 8.08 13.46
N LEU A 13 1.42 9.10 12.62
CA LEU A 13 0.80 10.39 12.99
C LEU A 13 -0.65 10.20 13.42
N TYR A 14 -1.43 9.46 12.65
CA TYR A 14 -2.83 9.21 12.96
C TYR A 14 -2.99 8.41 14.26
N ALA A 15 -2.14 7.40 14.50
CA ALA A 15 -2.08 6.69 15.78
C ALA A 15 -1.82 7.64 16.95
N GLY A 16 -0.88 8.59 16.80
CA GLY A 16 -0.58 9.61 17.79
C GLY A 16 -1.76 10.55 18.06
N LEU A 17 -2.46 10.97 17.01
CA LEU A 17 -3.68 11.78 17.13
C LEU A 17 -4.80 11.03 17.85
N CYS A 18 -5.01 9.76 17.54
CA CYS A 18 -6.00 8.92 18.22
C CYS A 18 -5.68 8.75 19.73
N ARG A 19 -4.41 8.64 20.09
CA ARG A 19 -4.03 8.55 21.51
C ARG A 19 -4.21 9.87 22.25
N ALA A 20 -3.75 10.97 21.66
CA ALA A 20 -3.68 12.26 22.33
C ALA A 20 -5.00 13.06 22.28
N HIS A 21 -5.78 12.88 21.23
CA HIS A 21 -6.91 13.76 20.89
C HIS A 21 -8.17 13.01 20.50
N TRP A 22 -8.41 11.81 21.03
CA TRP A 22 -9.54 10.95 20.64
C TRP A 22 -10.89 11.67 20.64
N ASP A 23 -11.16 12.48 21.66
CA ASP A 23 -12.43 13.19 21.81
C ASP A 23 -12.61 14.34 20.81
N HIS A 24 -11.55 14.69 20.08
CA HIS A 24 -11.55 15.77 19.10
C HIS A 24 -11.28 15.30 17.67
N VAL A 25 -10.89 14.02 17.48
CA VAL A 25 -10.67 13.44 16.13
C VAL A 25 -12.00 13.14 15.49
N HIS A 26 -12.24 13.75 14.32
CA HIS A 26 -13.45 13.51 13.54
C HIS A 26 -13.39 12.22 12.72
N PRO A 27 -14.54 11.56 12.45
CA PRO A 27 -15.87 11.90 12.97
C PRO A 27 -15.98 11.66 14.48
N LEU A 28 -16.73 12.53 15.16
CA LEU A 28 -16.98 12.36 16.60
C LEU A 28 -17.95 11.19 16.84
N SER A 29 -17.92 10.62 18.03
CA SER A 29 -18.94 9.69 18.52
C SER A 29 -20.27 10.42 18.71
N ASP A 30 -21.35 9.80 18.26
CA ASP A 30 -22.71 10.29 18.48
C ASP A 30 -23.40 9.46 19.56
N ASN A 31 -23.59 10.05 20.75
CA ASN A 31 -24.22 9.37 21.91
C ASN A 31 -23.60 7.99 22.25
N GLY A 32 -22.29 7.85 22.07
CA GLY A 32 -21.57 6.60 22.29
C GLY A 32 -21.48 5.69 21.06
N ASP A 33 -22.19 6.03 19.97
CA ASP A 33 -22.06 5.32 18.70
C ASP A 33 -20.80 5.75 17.93
N ASN A 34 -19.97 4.78 17.58
CA ASN A 34 -18.71 4.98 16.86
C ASN A 34 -18.76 4.47 15.40
N GLU A 35 -19.91 4.15 14.84
CA GLU A 35 -20.05 3.54 13.51
C GLU A 35 -19.35 4.36 12.42
N LEU A 36 -19.56 5.69 12.39
CA LEU A 36 -18.92 6.58 11.43
C LEU A 36 -17.39 6.61 11.58
N ARG A 37 -16.91 6.53 12.83
CA ARG A 37 -15.49 6.50 13.15
C ARG A 37 -14.85 5.20 12.71
N VAL A 38 -15.48 4.07 13.00
CA VAL A 38 -15.10 2.72 12.53
C VAL A 38 -15.10 2.67 11.00
N GLY A 39 -16.12 3.23 10.35
CA GLY A 39 -16.21 3.33 8.90
C GLY A 39 -15.04 4.11 8.29
N SER A 40 -14.66 5.25 8.90
CA SER A 40 -13.52 6.06 8.44
C SER A 40 -12.18 5.33 8.58
N ILE A 41 -11.99 4.59 9.67
CA ILE A 41 -10.78 3.79 9.89
C ILE A 41 -10.74 2.62 8.89
N ASN A 42 -11.85 1.94 8.65
CA ASN A 42 -11.96 0.89 7.63
C ASN A 42 -11.61 1.40 6.23
N TRP A 43 -12.07 2.62 5.90
CA TRP A 43 -11.69 3.27 4.65
C TRP A 43 -10.18 3.51 4.59
N LEU A 44 -9.56 4.05 5.65
CA LEU A 44 -8.11 4.26 5.74
C LEU A 44 -7.34 2.94 5.55
N LEU A 45 -7.76 1.86 6.21
CA LEU A 45 -7.15 0.55 6.08
C LEU A 45 -7.26 0.02 4.64
N THR A 46 -8.40 0.24 3.99
CA THR A 46 -8.61 -0.11 2.58
C THR A 46 -7.67 0.69 1.66
N GLN A 47 -7.57 2.01 1.87
CA GLN A 47 -6.63 2.86 1.11
C GLN A 47 -5.18 2.44 1.34
N THR A 48 -4.81 2.08 2.56
CA THR A 48 -3.46 1.57 2.88
C THR A 48 -3.12 0.33 2.05
N ARG A 49 -4.04 -0.65 1.96
CA ARG A 49 -3.84 -1.85 1.10
C ARG A 49 -3.68 -1.49 -0.37
N MET A 50 -4.54 -0.60 -0.89
CA MET A 50 -4.46 -0.16 -2.28
C MET A 50 -3.13 0.55 -2.57
N LEU A 51 -2.68 1.43 -1.68
CA LEU A 51 -1.41 2.13 -1.81
C LEU A 51 -0.21 1.19 -1.76
N CYS A 52 -0.23 0.14 -0.94
CA CYS A 52 0.80 -0.89 -0.92
C CYS A 52 1.04 -1.50 -2.30
N GLY A 53 -0.01 -1.74 -3.08
CA GLY A 53 0.09 -2.23 -4.45
C GLY A 53 0.41 -1.16 -5.50
N ALA A 54 -0.10 0.06 -5.31
CA ALA A 54 -0.11 1.13 -6.31
C ALA A 54 1.11 2.06 -6.26
N LEU A 55 1.83 2.11 -5.13
CA LEU A 55 3.02 2.96 -5.01
C LEU A 55 4.11 2.53 -6.00
N PRO A 56 4.75 3.50 -6.71
CA PRO A 56 5.74 3.19 -7.73
C PRO A 56 7.03 2.66 -7.10
N VAL A 57 7.46 1.48 -7.55
CA VAL A 57 8.67 0.77 -7.09
C VAL A 57 9.79 0.74 -8.12
N LEU A 58 9.47 0.68 -9.41
CA LEU A 58 10.43 0.65 -10.49
C LEU A 58 10.31 1.91 -11.36
N GLN A 59 11.45 2.35 -11.91
CA GLN A 59 11.51 3.51 -12.79
C GLN A 59 11.71 3.07 -14.24
N GLY A 60 10.65 3.15 -15.04
CA GLY A 60 10.73 2.98 -16.49
C GLY A 60 11.11 4.27 -17.20
N THR A 61 11.26 4.20 -18.52
CA THR A 61 11.62 5.35 -19.37
C THR A 61 10.50 6.39 -19.40
N ASP A 62 9.25 5.96 -19.62
CA ASP A 62 8.11 6.85 -19.81
C ASP A 62 7.20 6.94 -18.57
N ARG A 63 7.26 5.96 -17.69
CA ARG A 63 6.47 5.89 -16.47
C ARG A 63 7.14 5.05 -15.39
N ALA A 64 6.70 5.22 -14.15
CA ALA A 64 7.05 4.33 -13.06
C ALA A 64 6.07 3.15 -13.00
N PHE A 65 6.51 2.03 -12.45
CA PHE A 65 5.72 0.80 -12.28
C PHE A 65 5.57 0.47 -10.80
N SER A 66 4.36 0.06 -10.45
CA SER A 66 3.98 -0.42 -9.12
C SER A 66 4.05 -1.95 -9.01
N LEU A 67 3.83 -2.49 -7.82
CA LEU A 67 3.69 -3.94 -7.61
C LEU A 67 2.48 -4.50 -8.39
N THR A 68 1.37 -3.77 -8.43
CA THR A 68 0.19 -4.13 -9.22
C THR A 68 0.47 -4.18 -10.72
N ASP A 69 1.30 -3.26 -11.24
CA ASP A 69 1.72 -3.30 -12.63
C ASP A 69 2.54 -4.55 -12.94
N ILE A 70 3.44 -4.94 -12.04
CA ILE A 70 4.25 -6.15 -12.18
C ILE A 70 3.35 -7.40 -12.25
N ASP A 71 2.36 -7.49 -11.36
CA ASP A 71 1.42 -8.61 -11.34
C ASP A 71 0.59 -8.66 -12.63
N THR A 72 0.09 -7.51 -13.08
CA THR A 72 -0.67 -7.40 -14.33
C THR A 72 0.17 -7.81 -15.54
N ALA A 73 1.45 -7.40 -15.60
CA ALA A 73 2.36 -7.80 -16.68
C ALA A 73 2.61 -9.30 -16.66
N ARG A 74 2.78 -9.89 -15.48
CA ARG A 74 2.96 -11.35 -15.32
C ARG A 74 1.74 -12.14 -15.76
N GLN A 75 0.55 -11.73 -15.33
CA GLN A 75 -0.72 -12.36 -15.72
C GLN A 75 -0.92 -12.31 -17.24
N ARG A 76 -0.66 -11.15 -17.86
CA ARG A 76 -0.74 -11.00 -19.32
C ARG A 76 0.26 -11.88 -20.08
N SER A 77 1.49 -12.00 -19.56
CA SER A 77 2.49 -12.87 -20.16
C SER A 77 2.07 -14.34 -20.12
N GLN A 78 1.47 -14.78 -19.00
CA GLN A 78 0.92 -16.13 -18.87
C GLN A 78 -0.29 -16.37 -19.80
N ALA A 79 -1.18 -15.37 -19.94
CA ALA A 79 -2.32 -15.45 -20.84
C ALA A 79 -1.91 -15.38 -22.32
N ALA A 80 -0.88 -14.58 -22.68
CA ALA A 80 -0.39 -14.45 -24.05
C ALA A 80 0.33 -15.71 -24.57
N SER A 81 0.89 -16.54 -23.67
CA SER A 81 1.39 -17.86 -24.07
C SER A 81 0.27 -18.81 -24.51
N ALA A 82 -1.01 -18.43 -24.31
CA ALA A 82 -2.21 -19.18 -24.69
C ALA A 82 -3.04 -18.53 -25.82
N ALA A 83 -2.66 -17.34 -26.35
CA ALA A 83 -3.46 -16.57 -27.34
C ALA A 83 -2.61 -15.84 -28.38
N ALA A 84 -3.21 -15.54 -29.57
CA ALA A 84 -2.60 -14.93 -30.74
C ALA A 84 -2.06 -13.48 -30.54
N PRO A 85 -1.14 -13.00 -31.43
CA PRO A 85 -0.40 -11.76 -31.23
C PRO A 85 -1.27 -10.50 -31.32
N PRO A 86 -0.91 -9.41 -30.61
CA PRO A 86 -1.70 -8.17 -30.54
C PRO A 86 -1.60 -7.35 -31.86
N ALA A 87 -2.69 -6.69 -32.19
CA ALA A 87 -2.79 -5.79 -33.33
C ALA A 87 -1.96 -4.50 -33.16
N GLU A 88 -1.31 -4.05 -34.24
CA GLU A 88 -0.49 -2.85 -34.31
C GLU A 88 -1.29 -1.57 -34.03
N GLY A 89 -0.71 -0.64 -33.26
CA GLY A 89 -1.20 0.75 -33.15
C GLY A 89 -1.73 1.23 -31.79
N LYS A 90 -1.63 0.44 -30.70
CA LYS A 90 -1.94 0.90 -29.34
C LYS A 90 -0.65 1.14 -28.51
N PRO A 91 -0.67 2.09 -27.51
CA PRO A 91 0.47 2.24 -26.62
C PRO A 91 0.88 0.88 -26.07
N ALA A 92 2.19 0.60 -26.08
CA ALA A 92 2.73 -0.71 -25.78
C ALA A 92 2.09 -1.26 -24.49
N PRO A 93 1.42 -2.42 -24.56
CA PRO A 93 0.75 -2.98 -23.40
C PRO A 93 1.81 -3.24 -22.32
N LEU A 94 1.42 -3.09 -21.05
CA LEU A 94 2.26 -3.43 -19.91
C LEU A 94 2.80 -4.86 -20.10
N SER A 95 4.12 -4.97 -20.37
CA SER A 95 4.78 -6.22 -20.72
C SER A 95 5.88 -6.56 -19.70
N MET A 96 6.23 -7.84 -19.58
CA MET A 96 7.35 -8.28 -18.75
C MET A 96 8.69 -7.70 -19.23
N ASP A 97 8.87 -7.43 -20.53
CA ASP A 97 10.07 -6.79 -21.06
C ASP A 97 10.20 -5.34 -20.57
N ALA A 98 9.08 -4.60 -20.46
CA ALA A 98 9.07 -3.25 -19.90
C ALA A 98 9.44 -3.27 -18.42
N ILE A 99 8.91 -4.22 -17.65
CA ILE A 99 9.25 -4.42 -16.23
C ILE A 99 10.73 -4.77 -16.07
N THR A 100 11.25 -5.71 -16.85
CA THR A 100 12.67 -6.14 -16.79
C THR A 100 13.61 -4.96 -17.13
N ARG A 101 13.27 -4.13 -18.12
CA ARG A 101 14.03 -2.92 -18.42
C ARG A 101 13.98 -1.92 -17.27
N ALA A 102 12.80 -1.71 -16.68
CA ALA A 102 12.63 -0.82 -15.54
C ALA A 102 13.43 -1.29 -14.32
N GLN A 103 13.50 -2.60 -14.05
CA GLN A 103 14.34 -3.18 -13.00
C GLN A 103 15.83 -2.82 -13.18
N ARG A 104 16.34 -2.97 -14.40
CA ARG A 104 17.73 -2.62 -14.73
C ARG A 104 18.02 -1.12 -14.62
N ASN A 105 17.03 -0.28 -14.95
CA ASN A 105 17.15 1.17 -14.94
C ASN A 105 16.93 1.79 -13.56
N THR A 106 16.33 1.06 -12.60
CA THR A 106 16.06 1.59 -11.27
C THR A 106 17.33 1.54 -10.42
N PRO A 107 17.84 2.69 -9.94
CA PRO A 107 19.04 2.73 -9.11
C PRO A 107 18.87 1.92 -7.83
N LYS A 108 19.91 1.16 -7.45
CA LYS A 108 19.90 0.35 -6.21
C LYS A 108 19.60 1.19 -4.97
N ALA A 109 20.14 2.42 -4.90
CA ALA A 109 19.88 3.32 -3.80
C ALA A 109 18.40 3.64 -3.63
N ARG A 110 17.65 3.79 -4.75
CA ARG A 110 16.20 3.99 -4.74
C ARG A 110 15.47 2.75 -4.21
N LEU A 111 15.84 1.56 -4.65
CA LEU A 111 15.24 0.31 -4.16
C LEU A 111 15.47 0.13 -2.65
N LEU A 112 16.68 0.41 -2.18
CA LEU A 112 16.99 0.37 -0.74
C LEU A 112 16.18 1.38 0.06
N SER A 113 16.02 2.61 -0.43
CA SER A 113 15.18 3.63 0.22
C SER A 113 13.71 3.21 0.28
N LEU A 114 13.17 2.64 -0.81
CA LEU A 114 11.79 2.11 -0.84
C LEU A 114 11.61 0.97 0.17
N LEU A 115 12.56 0.04 0.23
CA LEU A 115 12.53 -1.06 1.18
C LEU A 115 12.60 -0.56 2.63
N GLN A 116 13.48 0.40 2.92
CA GLN A 116 13.57 1.01 4.26
C GLN A 116 12.25 1.67 4.67
N GLY A 117 11.60 2.38 3.75
CA GLY A 117 10.28 2.97 4.00
C GLY A 117 9.20 1.90 4.21
N ALA A 118 9.19 0.84 3.38
CA ALA A 118 8.22 -0.25 3.50
C ALA A 118 8.36 -1.03 4.82
N ARG A 119 9.59 -1.24 5.30
CA ARG A 119 9.87 -1.91 6.58
C ARG A 119 9.33 -1.17 7.81
N LYS A 120 9.02 0.11 7.69
CA LYS A 120 8.36 0.89 8.76
C LYS A 120 6.85 0.65 8.85
N LEU A 121 6.23 0.13 7.77
CA LEU A 121 4.77 -0.04 7.70
C LEU A 121 4.20 -1.01 8.73
N PRO A 122 4.79 -2.20 8.98
CA PRO A 122 4.27 -3.12 9.98
C PRO A 122 4.17 -2.48 11.38
N ASP A 123 5.22 -1.79 11.80
CA ASP A 123 5.26 -1.12 13.11
C ASP A 123 4.28 0.06 13.17
N ALA A 124 4.18 0.86 12.10
CA ALA A 124 3.24 1.96 12.02
C ALA A 124 1.78 1.47 12.09
N LEU A 125 1.47 0.36 11.39
CA LEU A 125 0.16 -0.26 11.43
C LEU A 125 -0.16 -0.83 12.81
N ALA A 126 0.80 -1.51 13.45
CA ALA A 126 0.64 -2.04 14.81
C ALA A 126 0.41 -0.93 15.84
N GLN A 127 1.08 0.22 15.70
CA GLN A 127 0.85 1.39 16.55
C GLN A 127 -0.57 1.94 16.38
N LEU A 128 -1.07 1.98 15.15
CA LEU A 128 -2.45 2.41 14.87
C LEU A 128 -3.45 1.41 15.45
N GLU A 129 -3.26 0.12 15.23
CA GLU A 129 -4.10 -0.95 15.78
C GLU A 129 -4.21 -0.81 17.30
N ALA A 130 -3.07 -0.74 18.00
CA ALA A 130 -3.05 -0.58 19.44
C ALA A 130 -3.78 0.69 19.92
N ALA A 131 -3.61 1.82 19.22
CA ALA A 131 -4.29 3.07 19.57
C ALA A 131 -5.82 2.98 19.39
N ILE A 132 -6.28 2.25 18.39
CA ILE A 132 -7.71 2.03 18.13
C ILE A 132 -8.29 1.02 19.13
N ASP A 133 -7.58 -0.07 19.42
CA ASP A 133 -8.02 -1.11 20.37
C ASP A 133 -8.15 -0.54 21.79
N GLU A 134 -7.27 0.35 22.21
CA GLU A 134 -7.37 1.06 23.50
C GLU A 134 -8.69 1.85 23.64
N ARG A 135 -9.28 2.29 22.53
CA ARG A 135 -10.47 3.15 22.49
C ARG A 135 -11.76 2.40 22.17
N LEU A 136 -11.70 1.45 21.25
CA LEU A 136 -12.89 0.77 20.71
C LEU A 136 -12.95 -0.70 21.09
N GLY A 137 -11.83 -1.33 21.48
CA GLY A 137 -11.79 -2.75 21.81
C GLY A 137 -12.40 -3.61 20.69
N ALA A 138 -13.35 -4.47 21.05
CA ALA A 138 -14.03 -5.37 20.12
C ALA A 138 -14.93 -4.66 19.07
N GLU A 139 -15.29 -3.40 19.27
CA GLU A 139 -16.08 -2.60 18.32
C GLU A 139 -15.20 -2.00 17.19
N GLY A 140 -13.87 -2.10 17.33
CA GLY A 140 -12.93 -1.58 16.35
C GLY A 140 -12.90 -2.38 15.05
N PRO A 141 -12.33 -1.79 13.96
CA PRO A 141 -12.19 -2.47 12.68
C PRO A 141 -11.13 -3.57 12.74
N GLY A 142 -11.25 -4.58 11.85
CA GLY A 142 -10.25 -5.64 11.73
C GLY A 142 -9.01 -5.18 10.94
N PHE A 143 -7.81 -5.39 11.49
CA PHE A 143 -6.53 -5.03 10.89
C PHE A 143 -5.85 -6.17 10.12
N ALA A 144 -6.30 -7.43 10.29
CA ALA A 144 -5.64 -8.63 9.78
C ALA A 144 -5.32 -8.55 8.28
N THR A 145 -6.32 -8.27 7.44
CA THR A 145 -6.16 -8.20 5.97
C THR A 145 -5.17 -7.11 5.55
N THR A 146 -5.13 -5.99 6.28
CA THR A 146 -4.19 -4.91 5.98
C THR A 146 -2.77 -5.27 6.43
N ARG A 147 -2.64 -5.98 7.55
CA ARG A 147 -1.36 -6.51 8.02
C ARG A 147 -0.77 -7.51 7.03
N ASP A 148 -1.58 -8.40 6.48
CA ASP A 148 -1.16 -9.37 5.46
C ASP A 148 -0.67 -8.66 4.18
N ALA A 149 -1.40 -7.66 3.70
CA ALA A 149 -1.03 -6.88 2.52
C ALA A 149 0.28 -6.09 2.73
N VAL A 150 0.48 -5.51 3.92
CA VAL A 150 1.72 -4.82 4.29
C VAL A 150 2.88 -5.81 4.35
N GLY A 151 2.70 -6.97 4.97
CA GLY A 151 3.69 -8.04 5.05
C GLY A 151 4.10 -8.57 3.68
N ASP A 152 3.13 -8.81 2.78
CA ASP A 152 3.40 -9.22 1.40
C ASP A 152 4.20 -8.16 0.65
N THR A 153 3.85 -6.88 0.81
CA THR A 153 4.57 -5.77 0.18
C THR A 153 6.04 -5.75 0.59
N VAL A 154 6.34 -5.86 1.89
CA VAL A 154 7.73 -5.91 2.38
C VAL A 154 8.46 -7.11 1.82
N SER A 155 7.86 -8.30 1.90
CA SER A 155 8.43 -9.55 1.39
C SER A 155 8.74 -9.51 -0.10
N ARG A 156 7.90 -8.83 -0.88
CA ARG A 156 8.09 -8.67 -2.34
C ARG A 156 9.23 -7.70 -2.68
N LEU A 157 9.41 -6.67 -1.88
CA LEU A 157 10.50 -5.70 -2.05
C LEU A 157 11.86 -6.25 -1.59
N GLU A 158 11.88 -7.27 -0.73
CA GLU A 158 13.09 -7.96 -0.27
C GLU A 158 13.63 -8.99 -1.28
N ARG A 159 12.79 -9.48 -2.18
CA ARG A 159 13.14 -10.42 -3.26
C ARG A 159 13.70 -9.71 -4.47
#